data_33325f4b6cbc8ea4dc62ffa4525a9ef1
#
_entry.id   33325f4b6cbc8ea4dc62ffa4525a9ef1
#
_cell.length_a   1.000
_cell.length_b   1.000
_cell.length_c   1.000
_cell.angle_alpha   90.00
_cell.angle_beta   90.00
_cell.angle_gamma   90.00
#
_symmetry.space_group_name_H-M   'P 1'
#
loop_
_entity.id
_entity.type
_entity.pdbx_description
1 polymer ?
#
loop_
_entity_poly.entity_id
_entity_poly.type
_entity_poly.pdbx_seq_one_letter_code
_entity_poly.pdbx_strand_id
1 'polypeptide(L)'
;HSEVTLRSDAIAAWVPRIYIPLIVLIIGGMLVHNGVILWALLKEKFEKEVSQPTYQRFTRFEIICHILLTITFIVLVITGFALVNPNSWWVTMLSYLGFSEGIRSFSHRAAAVVMMATALAYAFYMLAFRRGREELAAFLFWPRDIRHVWENLQYYRGKRTEPPRFDRYDYAEKMEFWALVWGVIIMAVTGLILWFPILAFQYLPKWAIDIAELIHYYEAVLATLAIVVWHFFFVIFHPEEYPMSVTWLNGRMTLHHLRSRHPLEYERTFASEARKEVTELRETADENKGNSDTES
;
A
#
# COMPACT_ATOMS: atom_id res chain seq x y z
N HIS A 1 -22.19 8.10 -55.80
CA HIS A 1 -21.60 7.31 -54.69
C HIS A 1 -20.33 7.95 -54.11
N SER A 2 -19.45 8.59 -54.90
CA SER A 2 -18.18 9.18 -54.44
C SER A 2 -18.36 10.45 -53.58
N GLU A 3 -19.32 11.32 -53.85
CA GLU A 3 -19.55 12.55 -53.07
C GLU A 3 -20.14 12.29 -51.68
N VAL A 4 -21.01 11.27 -51.55
CA VAL A 4 -21.62 10.90 -50.26
C VAL A 4 -20.57 10.25 -49.35
N THR A 5 -19.66 9.40 -49.86
CA THR A 5 -18.56 8.81 -49.12
C THR A 5 -17.56 9.86 -48.67
N LEU A 6 -17.15 10.79 -49.52
CA LEU A 6 -16.24 11.89 -49.13
C LEU A 6 -16.83 12.82 -48.05
N ARG A 7 -18.13 13.03 -48.05
CA ARG A 7 -18.83 13.83 -47.03
C ARG A 7 -18.96 13.10 -45.72
N SER A 8 -19.22 11.78 -45.73
CA SER A 8 -19.24 10.95 -44.50
C SER A 8 -17.85 10.83 -43.86
N ASP A 9 -16.81 10.70 -44.65
CA ASP A 9 -15.43 10.64 -44.18
C ASP A 9 -14.96 11.97 -43.58
N ALA A 10 -15.37 13.10 -44.19
CA ALA A 10 -15.10 14.42 -43.65
C ALA A 10 -15.83 14.66 -42.31
N ILE A 11 -17.08 14.24 -42.18
CA ILE A 11 -17.81 14.32 -40.90
C ILE A 11 -17.20 13.40 -39.85
N ALA A 12 -16.88 12.16 -40.22
CA ALA A 12 -16.24 11.18 -39.30
C ALA A 12 -14.89 11.69 -38.76
N ALA A 13 -14.13 12.43 -39.55
CA ALA A 13 -12.87 13.02 -39.11
C ALA A 13 -13.03 14.13 -38.06
N TRP A 14 -14.19 14.79 -37.98
CA TRP A 14 -14.46 15.81 -36.97
C TRP A 14 -14.95 15.24 -35.66
N VAL A 15 -15.56 14.05 -35.64
CA VAL A 15 -16.06 13.43 -34.42
C VAL A 15 -14.98 13.31 -33.34
N PRO A 16 -13.82 12.68 -33.56
CA PRO A 16 -12.77 12.58 -32.53
C PRO A 16 -12.20 13.96 -32.15
N ARG A 17 -12.12 14.91 -33.08
CA ARG A 17 -11.62 16.28 -32.82
C ARG A 17 -12.52 17.05 -31.85
N ILE A 18 -13.82 16.76 -31.84
CA ILE A 18 -14.80 17.36 -30.90
C ILE A 18 -14.87 16.54 -29.63
N TYR A 19 -14.97 15.21 -29.72
CA TYR A 19 -15.16 14.33 -28.55
C TYR A 19 -13.93 14.23 -27.66
N ILE A 20 -12.71 14.22 -28.19
CA ILE A 20 -11.51 14.13 -27.38
C ILE A 20 -11.39 15.35 -26.44
N PRO A 21 -11.44 16.61 -26.91
CA PRO A 21 -11.46 17.78 -26.02
C PRO A 21 -12.63 17.78 -25.05
N LEU A 22 -13.83 17.36 -25.51
CA LEU A 22 -15.01 17.28 -24.66
C LEU A 22 -14.83 16.25 -23.53
N ILE A 23 -14.30 15.06 -23.82
CA ILE A 23 -13.99 14.03 -22.84
C ILE A 23 -12.94 14.57 -21.85
N VAL A 24 -11.87 15.18 -22.33
CA VAL A 24 -10.82 15.75 -21.45
C VAL A 24 -11.42 16.82 -20.54
N LEU A 25 -12.27 17.70 -21.06
CA LEU A 25 -12.93 18.75 -20.27
C LEU A 25 -13.87 18.17 -19.22
N ILE A 26 -14.75 17.25 -19.62
CA ILE A 26 -15.74 16.65 -18.70
C ILE A 26 -15.04 15.79 -17.64
N ILE A 27 -14.21 14.84 -18.07
CA ILE A 27 -13.51 13.94 -17.12
C ILE A 27 -12.50 14.72 -16.28
N GLY A 28 -11.77 15.67 -16.86
CA GLY A 28 -10.89 16.57 -16.13
C GLY A 28 -11.64 17.39 -15.08
N GLY A 29 -12.79 17.96 -15.44
CA GLY A 29 -13.67 18.66 -14.51
C GLY A 29 -14.18 17.77 -13.37
N MET A 30 -14.59 16.53 -13.68
CA MET A 30 -15.00 15.55 -12.66
C MET A 30 -13.84 15.18 -11.72
N LEU A 31 -12.63 14.97 -12.26
CA LEU A 31 -11.45 14.66 -11.44
C LEU A 31 -11.09 15.81 -10.51
N VAL A 32 -11.12 17.06 -10.99
CA VAL A 32 -10.90 18.24 -10.17
C VAL A 32 -11.96 18.34 -9.07
N HIS A 33 -13.24 18.23 -9.44
CA HIS A 33 -14.34 18.26 -8.47
C HIS A 33 -14.19 17.20 -7.38
N ASN A 34 -13.97 15.93 -7.77
CA ASN A 34 -13.81 14.83 -6.83
C ASN A 34 -12.52 14.97 -6.01
N GLY A 35 -11.45 15.50 -6.62
CA GLY A 35 -10.20 15.80 -5.93
C GLY A 35 -10.36 16.84 -4.82
N VAL A 36 -11.17 17.90 -5.05
CA VAL A 36 -11.49 18.91 -4.03
C VAL A 36 -12.27 18.28 -2.87
N ILE A 37 -13.26 17.44 -3.17
CA ILE A 37 -14.04 16.74 -2.13
C ILE A 37 -13.13 15.80 -1.33
N LEU A 38 -12.33 14.99 -2.03
CA LEU A 38 -11.39 14.08 -1.37
C LEU A 38 -10.41 14.84 -0.47
N TRP A 39 -9.86 15.95 -0.96
CA TRP A 39 -9.00 16.82 -0.16
C TRP A 39 -9.68 17.34 1.11
N ALA A 40 -10.92 17.81 1.01
CA ALA A 40 -11.69 18.29 2.16
C ALA A 40 -11.92 17.18 3.20
N LEU A 41 -12.29 15.97 2.74
CA LEU A 41 -12.49 14.80 3.60
C LEU A 41 -11.19 14.33 4.27
N LEU A 42 -10.07 14.33 3.53
CA LEU A 42 -8.76 14.00 4.08
C LEU A 42 -8.33 15.02 5.14
N LYS A 43 -8.53 16.31 4.88
CA LYS A 43 -8.23 17.39 5.82
C LYS A 43 -9.04 17.22 7.10
N GLU A 44 -10.35 17.00 7.00
CA GLU A 44 -11.23 16.79 8.15
C GLU A 44 -10.80 15.56 8.97
N LYS A 45 -10.50 14.43 8.30
CA LYS A 45 -10.00 13.22 8.96
C LYS A 45 -8.68 13.49 9.66
N PHE A 46 -7.74 14.17 9.00
CA PHE A 46 -6.45 14.49 9.57
C PHE A 46 -6.58 15.41 10.82
N GLU A 47 -7.44 16.43 10.75
CA GLU A 47 -7.71 17.32 11.89
C GLU A 47 -8.34 16.58 13.07
N LYS A 48 -9.28 15.66 12.82
CA LYS A 48 -9.88 14.81 13.84
C LYS A 48 -8.87 13.85 14.49
N GLU A 49 -8.00 13.25 13.69
CA GLU A 49 -6.97 12.33 14.20
C GLU A 49 -5.91 13.05 15.02
N VAL A 50 -5.50 14.26 14.62
CA VAL A 50 -4.53 15.10 15.36
C VAL A 50 -5.08 15.53 16.72
N SER A 51 -6.38 15.72 16.86
CA SER A 51 -7.02 16.10 18.13
C SER A 51 -7.20 14.95 19.12
N GLN A 52 -7.02 13.70 18.67
CA GLN A 52 -7.17 12.51 19.50
C GLN A 52 -5.82 12.07 20.08
N PRO A 53 -5.81 11.38 21.24
CA PRO A 53 -4.59 10.76 21.76
C PRO A 53 -4.08 9.73 20.73
N THR A 54 -2.80 9.85 20.38
CA THR A 54 -2.15 9.00 19.36
C THR A 54 -0.99 8.22 19.94
N TYR A 55 -0.77 7.06 19.36
CA TYR A 55 0.39 6.20 19.59
C TYR A 55 1.33 6.21 18.39
N GLN A 56 2.65 6.34 18.62
CA GLN A 56 3.66 6.28 17.56
C GLN A 56 3.91 4.82 17.16
N ARG A 57 3.30 4.41 16.06
CA ARG A 57 3.37 3.03 15.55
C ARG A 57 4.61 2.81 14.68
N PHE A 58 4.89 3.73 13.75
CA PHE A 58 6.00 3.64 12.81
C PHE A 58 7.07 4.70 13.07
N THR A 59 8.33 4.32 12.93
CA THR A 59 9.46 5.23 12.99
C THR A 59 9.58 6.05 11.70
N ARG A 60 10.33 7.15 11.74
CA ARG A 60 10.61 7.94 10.53
C ARG A 60 11.31 7.13 9.44
N PHE A 61 12.19 6.20 9.83
CA PHE A 61 12.87 5.32 8.88
C PHE A 61 11.88 4.40 8.15
N GLU A 62 10.97 3.76 8.87
CA GLU A 62 9.93 2.89 8.29
C GLU A 62 9.02 3.67 7.34
N ILE A 63 8.63 4.91 7.70
CA ILE A 63 7.84 5.81 6.85
C ILE A 63 8.60 6.16 5.56
N ILE A 64 9.86 6.57 5.67
CA ILE A 64 10.69 6.94 4.51
C ILE A 64 10.85 5.74 3.57
N CYS A 65 11.13 4.54 4.12
CA CYS A 65 11.21 3.33 3.31
C CYS A 65 9.89 3.06 2.57
N HIS A 66 8.74 3.19 3.23
CA HIS A 66 7.44 2.99 2.60
C HIS A 66 7.19 4.02 1.47
N ILE A 67 7.50 5.30 1.70
CA ILE A 67 7.35 6.35 0.69
C ILE A 67 8.26 6.06 -0.53
N LEU A 68 9.52 5.68 -0.31
CA LEU A 68 10.44 5.32 -1.38
C LEU A 68 9.96 4.11 -2.17
N LEU A 69 9.50 3.05 -1.48
CA LEU A 69 8.92 1.89 -2.13
C LEU A 69 7.68 2.27 -2.96
N THR A 70 6.80 3.10 -2.43
CA THR A 70 5.60 3.57 -3.13
C THR A 70 5.95 4.33 -4.41
N ILE A 71 6.83 5.34 -4.31
CA ILE A 71 7.22 6.16 -5.47
C ILE A 71 7.92 5.29 -6.53
N THR A 72 8.88 4.48 -6.11
CA THR A 72 9.63 3.63 -7.05
C THR A 72 8.74 2.57 -7.69
N PHE A 73 7.80 1.99 -6.94
CA PHE A 73 6.82 1.05 -7.48
C PHE A 73 5.96 1.68 -8.59
N ILE A 74 5.41 2.88 -8.35
CA ILE A 74 4.60 3.60 -9.34
C ILE A 74 5.42 3.88 -10.61
N VAL A 75 6.66 4.35 -10.46
CA VAL A 75 7.56 4.61 -11.60
C VAL A 75 7.86 3.32 -12.35
N LEU A 76 8.16 2.22 -11.65
CA LEU A 76 8.45 0.91 -12.26
C LEU A 76 7.26 0.35 -13.01
N VAL A 77 6.05 0.45 -12.47
CA VAL A 77 4.81 0.00 -13.13
C VAL A 77 4.60 0.79 -14.44
N ILE A 78 4.61 2.13 -14.35
CA ILE A 78 4.35 2.98 -15.52
C ILE A 78 5.42 2.76 -16.60
N THR A 79 6.69 2.79 -16.22
CA THR A 79 7.79 2.66 -17.18
C THR A 79 7.93 1.23 -17.72
N GLY A 80 7.72 0.22 -16.86
CA GLY A 80 7.80 -1.19 -17.26
C GLY A 80 6.74 -1.55 -18.30
N PHE A 81 5.46 -1.25 -18.02
CA PHE A 81 4.39 -1.49 -19.02
C PHE A 81 4.54 -0.64 -20.28
N ALA A 82 5.12 0.57 -20.18
CA ALA A 82 5.43 1.38 -21.34
C ALA A 82 6.57 0.81 -22.20
N LEU A 83 7.54 0.13 -21.61
CA LEU A 83 8.62 -0.53 -22.34
C LEU A 83 8.13 -1.80 -23.07
N VAL A 84 7.22 -2.56 -22.46
CA VAL A 84 6.64 -3.77 -23.08
C VAL A 84 5.61 -3.41 -24.17
N ASN A 85 4.88 -2.32 -24.03
CA ASN A 85 3.79 -1.93 -24.94
C ASN A 85 4.06 -0.55 -25.59
N PRO A 86 5.16 -0.36 -26.35
CA PRO A 86 5.59 0.94 -26.84
C PRO A 86 4.58 1.61 -27.81
N ASN A 87 3.77 0.81 -28.47
CA ASN A 87 2.78 1.27 -29.48
C ASN A 87 1.39 1.54 -28.88
N SER A 88 1.20 1.43 -27.57
CA SER A 88 -0.08 1.73 -26.94
C SER A 88 -0.37 3.23 -26.96
N TRP A 89 -1.66 3.61 -27.03
CA TRP A 89 -2.09 5.01 -27.12
C TRP A 89 -1.55 5.89 -26.01
N TRP A 90 -1.53 5.39 -24.77
CA TRP A 90 -1.05 6.13 -23.60
C TRP A 90 0.47 6.32 -23.60
N VAL A 91 1.23 5.36 -24.14
CA VAL A 91 2.69 5.48 -24.31
C VAL A 91 3.02 6.48 -25.42
N THR A 92 2.24 6.48 -26.48
CA THR A 92 2.33 7.50 -27.54
C THR A 92 2.10 8.89 -26.95
N MET A 93 1.08 9.06 -26.12
CA MET A 93 0.81 10.31 -25.41
C MET A 93 1.99 10.72 -24.50
N LEU A 94 2.55 9.80 -23.71
CA LEU A 94 3.74 10.07 -22.91
C LEU A 94 4.95 10.50 -23.77
N SER A 95 5.10 9.91 -24.94
CA SER A 95 6.19 10.28 -25.88
C SER A 95 6.02 11.70 -26.41
N TYR A 96 4.80 12.15 -26.70
CA TYR A 96 4.52 13.55 -27.04
C TYR A 96 4.84 14.53 -25.90
N LEU A 97 4.73 14.09 -24.64
CA LEU A 97 5.10 14.87 -23.48
C LEU A 97 6.62 14.82 -23.17
N GLY A 98 7.40 14.24 -24.07
CA GLY A 98 8.85 14.17 -23.95
C GLY A 98 9.40 12.90 -23.26
N PHE A 99 8.53 11.97 -22.82
CA PHE A 99 8.95 10.69 -22.23
C PHE A 99 9.39 9.70 -23.33
N SER A 100 10.55 9.94 -23.92
CA SER A 100 11.16 9.05 -24.91
C SER A 100 11.44 7.65 -24.33
N GLU A 101 11.69 6.66 -25.21
CA GLU A 101 12.07 5.31 -24.81
C GLU A 101 13.34 5.31 -23.93
N GLY A 102 14.34 6.13 -24.26
CA GLY A 102 15.55 6.29 -23.46
C GLY A 102 15.26 6.79 -22.05
N ILE A 103 14.36 7.78 -21.91
CA ILE A 103 13.96 8.29 -20.59
C ILE A 103 13.20 7.22 -19.82
N ARG A 104 12.27 6.49 -20.43
CA ARG A 104 11.53 5.38 -19.78
C ARG A 104 12.47 4.28 -19.29
N SER A 105 13.40 3.85 -20.15
CA SER A 105 14.41 2.84 -19.79
C SER A 105 15.33 3.30 -18.67
N PHE A 106 15.81 4.53 -18.72
CA PHE A 106 16.64 5.11 -17.66
C PHE A 106 15.86 5.21 -16.33
N SER A 107 14.63 5.76 -16.36
CA SER A 107 13.77 5.90 -15.17
C SER A 107 13.43 4.56 -14.54
N HIS A 108 13.15 3.54 -15.36
CA HIS A 108 12.91 2.17 -14.89
C HIS A 108 14.10 1.62 -14.12
N ARG A 109 15.29 1.71 -14.69
CA ARG A 109 16.53 1.21 -14.04
C ARG A 109 16.88 2.02 -12.79
N ALA A 110 16.75 3.34 -12.84
CA ALA A 110 17.00 4.21 -11.69
C ALA A 110 16.05 3.90 -10.52
N ALA A 111 14.74 3.76 -10.81
CA ALA A 111 13.75 3.38 -9.82
C ALA A 111 14.01 1.97 -9.27
N ALA A 112 14.44 1.00 -10.11
CA ALA A 112 14.81 -0.34 -9.67
C ALA A 112 15.99 -0.32 -8.69
N VAL A 113 17.03 0.48 -8.96
CA VAL A 113 18.16 0.63 -8.05
C VAL A 113 17.74 1.22 -6.72
N VAL A 114 16.91 2.27 -6.73
CA VAL A 114 16.39 2.88 -5.47
C VAL A 114 15.53 1.89 -4.70
N MET A 115 14.65 1.14 -5.38
CA MET A 115 13.82 0.11 -4.73
C MET A 115 14.68 -0.99 -4.10
N MET A 116 15.65 -1.54 -4.84
CA MET A 116 16.55 -2.57 -4.30
C MET A 116 17.36 -2.05 -3.11
N ALA A 117 17.92 -0.83 -3.21
CA ALA A 117 18.65 -0.22 -2.11
C ALA A 117 17.77 -0.01 -0.87
N THR A 118 16.53 0.45 -1.06
CA THR A 118 15.56 0.62 0.03
C THR A 118 15.21 -0.73 0.67
N ALA A 119 14.96 -1.76 -0.13
CA ALA A 119 14.66 -3.11 0.37
C ALA A 119 15.84 -3.70 1.16
N LEU A 120 17.08 -3.54 0.68
CA LEU A 120 18.28 -3.97 1.38
C LEU A 120 18.50 -3.19 2.68
N ALA A 121 18.29 -1.87 2.67
CA ALA A 121 18.38 -1.05 3.88
C ALA A 121 17.32 -1.46 4.92
N TYR A 122 16.10 -1.75 4.48
CA TYR A 122 15.04 -2.22 5.36
C TYR A 122 15.31 -3.63 5.90
N ALA A 123 15.81 -4.54 5.07
CA ALA A 123 16.24 -5.88 5.50
C ALA A 123 17.38 -5.81 6.52
N PHE A 124 18.37 -4.94 6.27
CA PHE A 124 19.45 -4.69 7.25
C PHE A 124 18.91 -4.14 8.57
N TYR A 125 17.99 -3.18 8.51
CA TYR A 125 17.31 -2.65 9.70
C TYR A 125 16.61 -3.75 10.49
N MET A 126 15.86 -4.62 9.81
CA MET A 126 15.13 -5.72 10.45
C MET A 126 16.06 -6.76 11.12
N LEU A 127 17.27 -6.94 10.59
CA LEU A 127 18.23 -7.91 11.13
C LEU A 127 19.16 -7.30 12.19
N ALA A 128 19.63 -6.08 11.99
CA ALA A 128 20.65 -5.45 12.82
C ALA A 128 20.09 -4.77 14.08
N PHE A 129 18.92 -4.15 14.00
CA PHE A 129 18.37 -3.34 15.09
C PHE A 129 17.33 -4.12 15.92
N ARG A 130 17.30 -3.88 17.24
CA ARG A 130 16.36 -4.55 18.15
C ARG A 130 14.91 -4.36 17.70
N ARG A 131 14.50 -3.11 17.42
CA ARG A 131 13.15 -2.80 16.96
C ARG A 131 12.84 -3.49 15.63
N GLY A 132 13.78 -3.49 14.68
CA GLY A 132 13.62 -4.19 13.41
C GLY A 132 13.39 -5.69 13.57
N ARG A 133 14.11 -6.35 14.51
CA ARG A 133 13.89 -7.76 14.82
C ARG A 133 12.52 -8.02 15.47
N GLU A 134 12.05 -7.10 16.31
CA GLU A 134 10.71 -7.17 16.89
C GLU A 134 9.64 -7.05 15.77
N GLU A 135 9.84 -6.15 14.79
CA GLU A 135 8.98 -6.04 13.61
C GLU A 135 9.01 -7.32 12.76
N LEU A 136 10.19 -7.83 12.45
CA LEU A 136 10.33 -9.09 11.69
C LEU A 136 9.61 -10.25 12.39
N ALA A 137 9.77 -10.38 13.70
CA ALA A 137 9.07 -11.39 14.48
C ALA A 137 7.54 -11.23 14.45
N ALA A 138 7.05 -9.97 14.41
CA ALA A 138 5.63 -9.68 14.31
C ALA A 138 5.06 -10.01 12.93
N PHE A 139 5.87 -9.94 11.86
CA PHE A 139 5.47 -10.33 10.50
C PHE A 139 5.50 -11.85 10.25
N LEU A 140 6.08 -12.65 11.14
CA LEU A 140 6.09 -14.10 10.95
C LEU A 140 4.68 -14.68 10.98
N PHE A 141 4.42 -15.61 10.04
CA PHE A 141 3.17 -16.36 10.04
C PHE A 141 3.17 -17.45 11.11
N TRP A 142 2.05 -17.53 11.80
CA TRP A 142 1.74 -18.57 12.77
C TRP A 142 0.48 -19.33 12.39
N PRO A 143 0.29 -20.57 12.82
CA PRO A 143 -0.96 -21.32 12.56
C PRO A 143 -2.23 -20.57 12.96
N ARG A 144 -2.15 -19.69 13.96
CA ARG A 144 -3.27 -18.82 14.37
C ARG A 144 -3.69 -17.84 13.26
N ASP A 145 -2.77 -17.41 12.39
CA ASP A 145 -3.10 -16.45 11.33
C ASP A 145 -4.05 -17.07 10.30
N ILE A 146 -3.87 -18.38 9.97
CA ILE A 146 -4.79 -19.13 9.10
C ILE A 146 -6.18 -19.22 9.77
N ARG A 147 -6.21 -19.48 11.06
CA ARG A 147 -7.46 -19.50 11.81
C ARG A 147 -8.13 -18.13 11.82
N HIS A 148 -7.36 -17.03 11.98
CA HIS A 148 -7.88 -15.67 11.93
C HIS A 148 -8.51 -15.33 10.58
N VAL A 149 -7.96 -15.81 9.46
CA VAL A 149 -8.59 -15.66 8.13
C VAL A 149 -10.01 -16.24 8.15
N TRP A 150 -10.15 -17.47 8.65
CA TRP A 150 -11.43 -18.15 8.70
C TRP A 150 -12.42 -17.48 9.66
N GLU A 151 -11.94 -17.12 10.86
CA GLU A 151 -12.74 -16.43 11.87
C GLU A 151 -13.24 -15.07 11.38
N ASN A 152 -12.40 -14.32 10.68
CA ASN A 152 -12.73 -13.01 10.11
C ASN A 152 -13.79 -13.14 9.01
N LEU A 153 -13.67 -14.16 8.13
CA LEU A 153 -14.68 -14.46 7.13
C LEU A 153 -16.03 -14.86 7.75
N GLN A 154 -16.01 -15.62 8.86
CA GLN A 154 -17.22 -15.96 9.60
C GLN A 154 -17.86 -14.74 10.25
N TYR A 155 -17.06 -13.82 10.79
CA TYR A 155 -17.52 -12.56 11.35
C TYR A 155 -18.26 -11.71 10.30
N TYR A 156 -17.65 -11.47 9.15
CA TYR A 156 -18.29 -10.71 8.07
C TYR A 156 -19.50 -11.40 7.43
N ARG A 157 -19.62 -12.72 7.59
CA ARG A 157 -20.83 -13.48 7.20
C ARG A 157 -21.92 -13.49 8.28
N GLY A 158 -21.73 -12.80 9.40
CA GLY A 158 -22.67 -12.80 10.53
C GLY A 158 -22.75 -14.11 11.31
N LYS A 159 -21.81 -15.05 11.10
CA LYS A 159 -21.75 -16.34 11.82
C LYS A 159 -20.98 -16.27 13.14
N ARG A 160 -20.33 -15.15 13.40
CA ARG A 160 -19.58 -14.85 14.61
C ARG A 160 -19.91 -13.44 15.06
N THR A 161 -20.05 -13.22 16.36
CA THR A 161 -20.44 -11.93 16.96
C THR A 161 -19.25 -10.97 17.10
N GLU A 162 -18.03 -11.51 17.24
CA GLU A 162 -16.82 -10.72 17.45
C GLU A 162 -15.75 -11.06 16.40
N PRO A 163 -15.01 -10.05 15.91
CA PRO A 163 -13.87 -10.29 15.03
C PRO A 163 -12.74 -11.00 15.77
N PRO A 164 -11.79 -11.64 15.06
CA PRO A 164 -10.58 -12.15 15.67
C PRO A 164 -9.74 -11.03 16.26
N ARG A 165 -9.05 -11.30 17.36
CA ARG A 165 -8.21 -10.31 18.05
C ARG A 165 -6.80 -10.33 17.47
N PHE A 166 -6.45 -9.27 16.75
CA PHE A 166 -5.15 -9.12 16.12
C PHE A 166 -4.12 -8.51 17.07
N ASP A 167 -2.87 -8.89 16.86
CA ASP A 167 -1.69 -8.26 17.47
C ASP A 167 -1.19 -7.12 16.56
N ARG A 168 0.11 -6.80 16.60
CA ARG A 168 0.71 -5.70 15.84
C ARG A 168 0.38 -5.72 14.35
N TYR A 169 0.34 -6.90 13.74
CA TYR A 169 -0.06 -7.08 12.35
C TYR A 169 -1.13 -8.17 12.24
N ASP A 170 -2.14 -7.89 11.43
CA ASP A 170 -3.12 -8.89 11.06
C ASP A 170 -2.57 -9.80 9.94
N TYR A 171 -3.34 -10.80 9.56
CA TYR A 171 -2.95 -11.75 8.51
C TYR A 171 -2.81 -11.09 7.13
N ALA A 172 -3.62 -10.04 6.84
CA ALA A 172 -3.59 -9.35 5.56
C ALA A 172 -2.31 -8.52 5.43
N GLU A 173 -1.96 -7.74 6.46
CA GLU A 173 -0.71 -6.97 6.53
C GLU A 173 0.53 -7.89 6.43
N LYS A 174 0.49 -9.08 7.06
CA LYS A 174 1.56 -10.08 6.94
C LYS A 174 1.68 -10.62 5.52
N MET A 175 0.55 -10.94 4.88
CA MET A 175 0.54 -11.40 3.48
C MET A 175 1.11 -10.36 2.55
N GLU A 176 0.74 -9.09 2.69
CA GLU A 176 1.28 -7.97 1.90
C GLU A 176 2.79 -7.85 2.07
N PHE A 177 3.27 -7.91 3.31
CA PHE A 177 4.71 -7.83 3.58
C PHE A 177 5.49 -8.96 2.88
N TRP A 178 5.06 -10.21 3.03
CA TRP A 178 5.76 -11.35 2.42
C TRP A 178 5.60 -11.40 0.90
N ALA A 179 4.46 -10.97 0.36
CA ALA A 179 4.29 -10.80 -1.08
C ALA A 179 5.24 -9.74 -1.63
N LEU A 180 5.43 -8.61 -0.92
CA LEU A 180 6.41 -7.59 -1.28
C LEU A 180 7.85 -8.16 -1.25
N VAL A 181 8.23 -8.87 -0.18
CA VAL A 181 9.57 -9.48 -0.06
C VAL A 181 9.83 -10.44 -1.24
N TRP A 182 8.87 -11.32 -1.52
CA TRP A 182 8.94 -12.25 -2.65
C TRP A 182 9.06 -11.51 -3.98
N GLY A 183 8.14 -10.58 -4.24
CA GLY A 183 8.10 -9.81 -5.49
C GLY A 183 9.38 -9.03 -5.73
N VAL A 184 9.92 -8.35 -4.72
CA VAL A 184 11.18 -7.60 -4.85
C VAL A 184 12.35 -8.53 -5.19
N ILE A 185 12.44 -9.70 -4.56
CA ILE A 185 13.51 -10.68 -4.86
C ILE A 185 13.39 -11.15 -6.31
N ILE A 186 12.22 -11.59 -6.74
CA ILE A 186 12.00 -12.11 -8.11
C ILE A 186 12.26 -11.01 -9.14
N MET A 187 11.71 -9.81 -8.93
CA MET A 187 11.89 -8.67 -9.83
C MET A 187 13.35 -8.20 -9.90
N ALA A 188 14.08 -8.21 -8.78
CA ALA A 188 15.49 -7.86 -8.76
C ALA A 188 16.33 -8.89 -9.52
N VAL A 189 16.15 -10.18 -9.27
CA VAL A 189 16.91 -11.24 -9.93
C VAL A 189 16.64 -11.26 -11.44
N THR A 190 15.38 -11.30 -11.84
CA THR A 190 15.01 -11.30 -13.26
C THR A 190 15.39 -10.00 -13.95
N GLY A 191 15.19 -8.86 -13.29
CA GLY A 191 15.56 -7.54 -13.80
C GLY A 191 17.07 -7.38 -14.02
N LEU A 192 17.91 -7.89 -13.13
CA LEU A 192 19.37 -7.89 -13.32
C LEU A 192 19.82 -8.79 -14.49
N ILE A 193 19.19 -9.96 -14.65
CA ILE A 193 19.44 -10.83 -15.83
C ILE A 193 19.12 -10.06 -17.12
N LEU A 194 17.98 -9.38 -17.16
CA LEU A 194 17.56 -8.61 -18.35
C LEU A 194 18.38 -7.31 -18.56
N TRP A 195 18.91 -6.75 -17.49
CA TRP A 195 19.74 -5.53 -17.58
C TRP A 195 21.14 -5.81 -18.11
N PHE A 196 21.70 -6.98 -17.80
CA PHE A 196 23.07 -7.38 -18.21
C PHE A 196 23.04 -8.63 -19.09
N PRO A 197 22.39 -8.56 -20.27
CA PRO A 197 22.17 -9.75 -21.11
C PRO A 197 23.48 -10.39 -21.58
N ILE A 198 24.54 -9.61 -21.90
CA ILE A 198 25.83 -10.11 -22.32
C ILE A 198 26.47 -10.97 -21.20
N LEU A 199 26.41 -10.49 -19.97
CA LEU A 199 26.90 -11.23 -18.81
C LEU A 199 26.04 -12.47 -18.55
N ALA A 200 24.73 -12.31 -18.62
CA ALA A 200 23.78 -13.42 -18.43
C ALA A 200 24.02 -14.55 -19.43
N PHE A 201 24.26 -14.26 -20.71
CA PHE A 201 24.55 -15.27 -21.73
C PHE A 201 25.87 -16.05 -21.51
N GLN A 202 26.79 -15.52 -20.71
CA GLN A 202 28.02 -16.25 -20.37
C GLN A 202 27.78 -17.39 -19.37
N TYR A 203 26.75 -17.27 -18.54
CA TYR A 203 26.46 -18.23 -17.45
C TYR A 203 25.12 -18.94 -17.61
N LEU A 204 24.19 -18.37 -18.37
CA LEU A 204 22.83 -18.89 -18.51
C LEU A 204 22.52 -19.26 -19.97
N PRO A 205 21.86 -20.37 -20.21
CA PRO A 205 21.37 -20.69 -21.52
C PRO A 205 20.24 -19.74 -21.95
N LYS A 206 20.06 -19.59 -23.28
CA LYS A 206 19.03 -18.68 -23.82
C LYS A 206 17.64 -18.87 -23.20
N TRP A 207 17.21 -20.12 -23.06
CA TRP A 207 15.91 -20.44 -22.49
C TRP A 207 15.70 -19.88 -21.07
N ALA A 208 16.76 -19.80 -20.26
CA ALA A 208 16.68 -19.25 -18.90
C ALA A 208 16.46 -17.74 -18.91
N ILE A 209 17.03 -17.03 -19.89
CA ILE A 209 16.84 -15.59 -20.09
C ILE A 209 15.42 -15.33 -20.59
N ASP A 210 14.92 -16.12 -21.55
CA ASP A 210 13.55 -16.04 -22.06
C ASP A 210 12.52 -16.28 -20.92
N ILE A 211 12.80 -17.22 -20.02
CA ILE A 211 11.96 -17.48 -18.84
C ILE A 211 12.05 -16.30 -17.84
N ALA A 212 13.23 -15.71 -17.63
CA ALA A 212 13.38 -14.55 -16.75
C ALA A 212 12.56 -13.37 -17.25
N GLU A 213 12.48 -13.13 -18.55
CA GLU A 213 11.63 -12.10 -19.16
C GLU A 213 10.14 -12.36 -18.88
N LEU A 214 9.68 -13.59 -19.08
CA LEU A 214 8.30 -13.97 -18.79
C LEU A 214 7.95 -13.81 -17.30
N ILE A 215 8.82 -14.29 -16.42
CA ILE A 215 8.62 -14.16 -14.97
C ILE A 215 8.57 -12.67 -14.59
N HIS A 216 9.51 -11.86 -15.09
CA HIS A 216 9.54 -10.41 -14.81
C HIS A 216 8.25 -9.73 -15.21
N TYR A 217 7.71 -10.03 -16.39
CA TYR A 217 6.46 -9.48 -16.87
C TYR A 217 5.26 -9.92 -16.02
N TYR A 218 5.09 -11.23 -15.81
CA TYR A 218 3.92 -11.74 -15.07
C TYR A 218 3.97 -11.36 -13.58
N GLU A 219 5.15 -11.31 -12.97
CA GLU A 219 5.30 -10.81 -11.60
C GLU A 219 4.95 -9.32 -11.51
N ALA A 220 5.34 -8.52 -12.51
CA ALA A 220 4.93 -7.11 -12.56
C ALA A 220 3.40 -6.95 -12.64
N VAL A 221 2.72 -7.79 -13.44
CA VAL A 221 1.25 -7.84 -13.51
C VAL A 221 0.66 -8.25 -12.17
N LEU A 222 1.17 -9.34 -11.57
CA LEU A 222 0.69 -9.84 -10.28
C LEU A 222 0.86 -8.80 -9.17
N ALA A 223 2.05 -8.21 -9.06
CA ALA A 223 2.33 -7.18 -8.05
C ALA A 223 1.43 -5.95 -8.22
N THR A 224 1.22 -5.50 -9.47
CA THR A 224 0.32 -4.38 -9.75
C THR A 224 -1.11 -4.68 -9.33
N LEU A 225 -1.62 -5.86 -9.69
CA LEU A 225 -2.97 -6.28 -9.31
C LEU A 225 -3.12 -6.47 -7.79
N ALA A 226 -2.11 -7.02 -7.13
CA ALA A 226 -2.11 -7.16 -5.68
C ALA A 226 -2.19 -5.80 -4.97
N ILE A 227 -1.43 -4.80 -5.44
CA ILE A 227 -1.52 -3.44 -4.90
C ILE A 227 -2.90 -2.81 -5.17
N VAL A 228 -3.41 -2.89 -6.40
CA VAL A 228 -4.67 -2.24 -6.77
C VAL A 228 -5.88 -2.91 -6.11
N VAL A 229 -5.92 -4.25 -6.07
CA VAL A 229 -7.10 -4.99 -5.59
C VAL A 229 -7.06 -5.21 -4.09
N TRP A 230 -5.89 -5.55 -3.54
CA TRP A 230 -5.76 -5.91 -2.13
C TRP A 230 -5.30 -4.73 -1.27
N HIS A 231 -4.13 -4.18 -1.53
CA HIS A 231 -3.57 -3.12 -0.70
C HIS A 231 -4.45 -1.86 -0.69
N PHE A 232 -4.91 -1.38 -1.85
CA PHE A 232 -5.80 -0.22 -1.90
C PHE A 232 -7.15 -0.47 -1.23
N PHE A 233 -7.65 -1.72 -1.24
CA PHE A 233 -8.86 -2.03 -0.49
C PHE A 233 -8.66 -1.74 0.99
N PHE A 234 -7.58 -2.23 1.61
CA PHE A 234 -7.35 -2.07 3.04
C PHE A 234 -6.94 -0.66 3.46
N VAL A 235 -6.26 0.11 2.61
CA VAL A 235 -5.74 1.43 2.99
C VAL A 235 -6.58 2.61 2.49
N ILE A 236 -7.48 2.39 1.52
CA ILE A 236 -8.31 3.44 0.93
C ILE A 236 -9.80 3.12 1.07
N PHE A 237 -10.24 1.92 0.65
CA PHE A 237 -11.65 1.60 0.48
C PHE A 237 -12.29 0.95 1.70
N HIS A 238 -11.50 0.44 2.65
CA HIS A 238 -12.04 -0.13 3.87
C HIS A 238 -12.80 0.96 4.66
N PRO A 239 -14.03 0.67 5.15
CA PRO A 239 -14.89 1.70 5.78
C PRO A 239 -14.23 2.45 6.94
N GLU A 240 -13.39 1.78 7.74
CA GLU A 240 -12.67 2.39 8.85
C GLU A 240 -11.49 3.27 8.41
N GLU A 241 -10.94 3.04 7.21
CA GLU A 241 -9.80 3.77 6.67
C GLU A 241 -10.21 4.89 5.70
N TYR A 242 -11.44 4.83 5.16
CA TYR A 242 -11.89 5.82 4.19
C TYR A 242 -11.79 7.25 4.74
N PRO A 243 -11.35 8.23 3.94
CA PRO A 243 -10.98 8.16 2.52
C PRO A 243 -9.55 7.63 2.25
N MET A 244 -8.70 7.50 3.27
CA MET A 244 -7.38 6.87 3.22
C MET A 244 -6.78 6.80 4.63
N SER A 245 -6.05 5.73 4.93
CA SER A 245 -5.21 5.68 6.12
C SER A 245 -4.12 6.76 6.06
N VAL A 246 -3.89 7.47 7.16
CA VAL A 246 -2.83 8.49 7.25
C VAL A 246 -1.62 8.03 8.07
N THR A 247 -1.71 6.86 8.69
CA THR A 247 -0.65 6.28 9.54
C THR A 247 0.68 6.12 8.80
N TRP A 248 0.64 5.82 7.50
CA TRP A 248 1.84 5.69 6.67
C TRP A 248 2.57 7.03 6.39
N LEU A 249 1.89 8.17 6.57
CA LEU A 249 2.47 9.51 6.39
C LEU A 249 3.12 10.05 7.66
N ASN A 250 2.44 9.89 8.79
CA ASN A 250 2.86 10.50 10.07
C ASN A 250 3.38 9.47 11.09
N GLY A 251 3.20 8.17 10.82
CA GLY A 251 3.59 7.08 11.71
C GLY A 251 2.71 6.93 12.94
N ARG A 252 1.64 7.70 13.07
CA ARG A 252 0.78 7.73 14.25
C ARG A 252 -0.55 7.07 13.98
N MET A 253 -1.05 6.38 14.99
CA MET A 253 -2.38 5.78 14.99
C MET A 253 -3.14 6.27 16.23
N THR A 254 -4.43 6.57 16.11
CA THR A 254 -5.24 6.94 17.28
C THR A 254 -5.39 5.76 18.22
N LEU A 255 -5.49 6.02 19.53
CA LEU A 255 -5.66 4.94 20.51
C LEU A 255 -6.97 4.17 20.29
N HIS A 256 -8.02 4.85 19.84
CA HIS A 256 -9.27 4.20 19.47
C HIS A 256 -9.07 3.20 18.33
N HIS A 257 -8.39 3.59 17.26
CA HIS A 257 -8.13 2.72 16.11
C HIS A 257 -7.19 1.57 16.48
N LEU A 258 -6.15 1.83 17.28
CA LEU A 258 -5.26 0.79 17.81
C LEU A 258 -6.05 -0.25 18.63
N ARG A 259 -6.96 0.20 19.50
CA ARG A 259 -7.77 -0.70 20.32
C ARG A 259 -8.77 -1.53 19.49
N SER A 260 -9.37 -0.95 18.45
CA SER A 260 -10.34 -1.66 17.60
C SER A 260 -9.67 -2.66 16.66
N ARG A 261 -8.58 -2.28 16.00
CA ARG A 261 -7.91 -3.10 14.98
C ARG A 261 -6.84 -4.04 15.56
N HIS A 262 -6.09 -3.59 16.57
CA HIS A 262 -4.95 -4.29 17.16
C HIS A 262 -5.10 -4.42 18.69
N PRO A 263 -6.17 -5.05 19.19
CA PRO A 263 -6.47 -5.08 20.63
C PRO A 263 -5.38 -5.73 21.47
N LEU A 264 -4.65 -6.72 20.93
CA LEU A 264 -3.55 -7.36 21.67
C LEU A 264 -2.30 -6.47 21.75
N GLU A 265 -2.01 -5.68 20.70
CA GLU A 265 -0.95 -4.66 20.76
C GLU A 265 -1.30 -3.57 21.78
N TYR A 266 -2.56 -3.09 21.73
CA TYR A 266 -3.07 -2.09 22.67
C TYR A 266 -2.91 -2.55 24.12
N GLU A 267 -3.40 -3.75 24.45
CA GLU A 267 -3.30 -4.31 25.80
C GLU A 267 -1.85 -4.49 26.26
N ARG A 268 -0.96 -4.97 25.39
CA ARG A 268 0.46 -5.13 25.73
C ARG A 268 1.13 -3.78 25.99
N THR A 269 0.80 -2.76 25.22
CA THR A 269 1.45 -1.44 25.31
C THR A 269 0.96 -0.67 26.52
N PHE A 270 -0.34 -0.72 26.82
CA PHE A 270 -0.99 0.07 27.87
C PHE A 270 -1.39 -0.76 29.09
N ALA A 271 -1.00 -2.04 29.18
CA ALA A 271 -1.37 -2.93 30.30
C ALA A 271 -0.87 -2.41 31.67
N SER A 272 0.25 -1.69 31.70
CA SER A 272 0.75 -1.08 32.93
C SER A 272 -0.05 0.13 33.38
N GLU A 273 -0.53 0.94 32.43
CA GLU A 273 -1.37 2.11 32.68
C GLU A 273 -2.78 1.68 33.07
N ALA A 274 -3.37 0.72 32.33
CA ALA A 274 -4.67 0.15 32.67
C ALA A 274 -4.69 -0.53 34.05
N ARG A 275 -3.61 -1.18 34.47
CA ARG A 275 -3.50 -1.74 35.82
C ARG A 275 -3.43 -0.68 36.90
N LYS A 276 -2.72 0.42 36.67
CA LYS A 276 -2.66 1.54 37.59
C LYS A 276 -4.03 2.19 37.76
N GLU A 277 -4.71 2.47 36.64
CA GLU A 277 -6.06 3.05 36.63
C GLU A 277 -7.08 2.18 37.38
N VAL A 278 -7.05 0.86 37.17
CA VAL A 278 -7.91 -0.10 37.92
C VAL A 278 -7.56 -0.14 39.40
N THR A 279 -6.28 0.01 39.77
CA THR A 279 -5.87 0.03 41.18
C THR A 279 -6.36 1.32 41.85
N GLU A 280 -6.16 2.47 41.22
CA GLU A 280 -6.62 3.76 41.71
C GLU A 280 -8.17 3.83 41.86
N LEU A 281 -8.90 3.25 40.88
CA LEU A 281 -10.36 3.15 40.99
C LEU A 281 -10.83 2.22 42.13
N ARG A 282 -10.08 1.16 42.43
CA ARG A 282 -10.39 0.30 43.57
C ARG A 282 -10.10 1.00 44.91
N GLU A 283 -8.97 1.67 45.02
CA GLU A 283 -8.60 2.42 46.23
C GLU A 283 -9.62 3.53 46.54
N THR A 284 -10.04 4.30 45.52
CA THR A 284 -11.09 5.31 45.67
C THR A 284 -12.46 4.73 46.02
N ALA A 285 -12.79 3.55 45.51
CA ALA A 285 -14.05 2.87 45.83
C ALA A 285 -14.06 2.32 47.29
N ASP A 286 -12.91 1.85 47.76
CA ASP A 286 -12.75 1.34 49.14
C ASP A 286 -12.71 2.51 50.17
N GLU A 287 -12.08 3.64 49.83
CA GLU A 287 -12.12 4.85 50.66
C GLU A 287 -13.54 5.41 50.80
N ASN A 288 -14.33 5.42 49.73
CA ASN A 288 -15.74 5.86 49.77
C ASN A 288 -16.63 4.94 50.59
N LYS A 289 -16.35 3.63 50.61
CA LYS A 289 -17.07 2.67 51.48
C LYS A 289 -16.69 2.86 52.95
N GLY A 290 -15.42 3.07 53.24
CA GLY A 290 -14.97 3.31 54.62
C GLY A 290 -15.54 4.57 55.26
N ASN A 291 -15.77 5.63 54.46
CA ASN A 291 -16.41 6.87 54.92
C ASN A 291 -17.91 6.73 55.13
N SER A 292 -18.62 5.90 54.38
CA SER A 292 -20.04 5.68 54.57
C SER A 292 -20.39 4.84 55.84
N ASP A 293 -19.43 3.96 56.25
CA ASP A 293 -19.61 3.14 57.45
C ASP A 293 -19.25 3.88 58.78
N THR A 294 -18.59 5.05 58.67
CA THR A 294 -18.26 5.92 59.84
C THR A 294 -19.32 6.99 60.14
N GLU A 295 -20.26 7.24 59.22
CA GLU A 295 -21.35 8.23 59.41
C GLU A 295 -22.70 7.58 59.81
N SER A 296 -22.76 6.25 60.01
CA SER A 296 -23.93 5.52 60.52
C SER A 296 -23.72 5.10 61.97
#